data_545e7c38e3d9657cfb77bf12ad8f5d06
#
_entry.id   545e7c38e3d9657cfb77bf12ad8f5d06
#
_cell.length_a   1.000
_cell.length_b   1.000
_cell.length_c   1.000
_cell.angle_alpha   90.00
_cell.angle_beta   90.00
_cell.angle_gamma   90.00
#
_symmetry.space_group_name_H-M   'P 1'
#
loop_
_entity.id
_entity.type
_entity.pdbx_description
1 polymer ?
#
loop_
_entity_poly.entity_id
_entity_poly.type
_entity_poly.pdbx_seq_one_letter_code
_entity_poly.pdbx_strand_id
1 'polypeptide(L)'
;MSTHTPSRALAEVAERTDPGHPQALYRVLYDAQCEICQGCVAWLRILDHESKTLPLPISPEALSKIDSQLRLDECLHQLHVVSPEGEILVGWDAVASLARLFPSTWLIGALGRWFPFRSIGRLLYGFVATNRYSLSKCRGGACRVAKPEAVRQQARLGAFWSCYTLGFFIRLPLVLWAGLKDAIRRVGIFARTYHKRLDLLNGKLTILFLNGFLPNAVPLLFGELFMTVLYDGIAVDPGSPKMRKSLQRQLRRIKPRITKVVATHAHEEHVGNLNWLSELTGAPIYVSEMTARFLTPFKKLPWVRATIIGQPPNLKQPYQVLRDEMDTETGQLQAIATPGHCDDHVVLYDPDEKLLLAGDAFMGSYFATPNPDVDSRKWLISLERLMELDIEILIEGHGHIHTLRADIPDFPGVVIREDPKIAISQKLDYMRWLREQVEAGFQERLPVRVIEASCFPWGSRTSWETCATDECIRLLSLGHFSRTELVRSFVRNDSNPLPTVYEVRMSERE
;
A
#
# COMPACT_ATOMS: atom_id res chain seq x y z
N MET A 1 -21.58 -12.73 -34.81
CA MET A 1 -20.56 -13.77 -34.63
C MET A 1 -19.20 -13.09 -34.69
N SER A 2 -18.66 -12.80 -33.53
CA SER A 2 -17.30 -12.24 -33.38
C SER A 2 -16.56 -13.17 -32.44
N THR A 3 -15.61 -13.91 -33.00
CA THR A 3 -14.73 -14.84 -32.30
C THR A 3 -13.68 -14.06 -31.53
N HIS A 4 -13.87 -13.90 -30.23
CA HIS A 4 -12.81 -13.41 -29.36
C HIS A 4 -11.75 -14.48 -29.17
N THR A 5 -10.63 -14.29 -29.79
CA THR A 5 -9.42 -15.11 -29.73
C THR A 5 -8.73 -14.93 -28.38
N PRO A 6 -8.46 -15.99 -27.62
CA PRO A 6 -7.70 -15.94 -26.34
C PRO A 6 -6.19 -15.72 -26.52
N SER A 7 -5.71 -15.49 -27.73
CA SER A 7 -4.29 -15.60 -28.07
C SER A 7 -3.41 -14.43 -27.62
N ARG A 8 -3.99 -13.26 -27.32
CA ARG A 8 -3.20 -12.07 -26.98
C ARG A 8 -2.72 -12.05 -25.52
N ALA A 9 -3.56 -12.50 -24.59
CA ALA A 9 -3.20 -12.58 -23.17
C ALA A 9 -2.11 -13.61 -22.87
N LEU A 10 -2.06 -14.72 -23.63
CA LEU A 10 -1.03 -15.75 -23.48
C LEU A 10 0.33 -15.34 -24.09
N ALA A 11 0.33 -14.51 -25.13
CA ALA A 11 1.56 -13.97 -25.71
C ALA A 11 2.19 -12.89 -24.83
N GLU A 12 1.38 -12.01 -24.22
CA GLU A 12 1.86 -10.97 -23.29
C GLU A 12 2.39 -11.53 -21.97
N VAL A 13 1.88 -12.68 -21.51
CA VAL A 13 2.40 -13.35 -20.29
C VAL A 13 3.73 -14.06 -20.56
N ALA A 14 3.98 -14.50 -21.79
CA ALA A 14 5.25 -15.14 -22.19
C ALA A 14 6.41 -14.12 -22.36
N GLU A 15 6.12 -12.84 -22.63
CA GLU A 15 7.11 -11.76 -22.77
C GLU A 15 7.45 -11.04 -21.46
N ARG A 16 6.71 -11.29 -20.38
CA ARG A 16 6.97 -10.69 -19.05
C ARG A 16 7.97 -11.46 -18.17
N THR A 17 8.95 -12.11 -18.77
CA THR A 17 10.16 -12.48 -18.04
C THR A 17 11.03 -11.22 -17.94
N ASP A 18 11.03 -10.61 -16.77
CA ASP A 18 11.98 -9.55 -16.43
C ASP A 18 13.40 -10.06 -16.75
N PRO A 19 14.16 -9.43 -17.66
CA PRO A 19 15.50 -9.87 -18.02
C PRO A 19 16.51 -9.78 -16.85
N GLY A 20 16.11 -9.24 -15.68
CA GLY A 20 16.94 -9.11 -14.50
C GLY A 20 16.86 -10.27 -13.49
N HIS A 21 15.87 -11.18 -13.57
CA HIS A 21 15.75 -12.33 -12.66
C HIS A 21 15.14 -13.54 -13.35
N PRO A 22 15.97 -14.42 -13.92
CA PRO A 22 15.52 -15.73 -14.40
C PRO A 22 15.36 -16.69 -13.19
N GLN A 23 14.47 -16.41 -12.26
CA GLN A 23 14.02 -17.44 -11.34
C GLN A 23 13.01 -18.31 -12.09
N ALA A 24 13.39 -19.54 -12.33
CA ALA A 24 12.50 -20.53 -12.91
C ALA A 24 11.28 -20.70 -12.00
N LEU A 25 10.06 -20.55 -12.54
CA LEU A 25 8.82 -20.52 -11.79
C LEU A 25 8.13 -21.88 -11.78
N TYR A 26 7.42 -22.19 -10.68
CA TYR A 26 6.48 -23.31 -10.63
C TYR A 26 5.25 -22.98 -11.47
N ARG A 27 5.02 -23.69 -12.59
CA ARG A 27 3.84 -23.51 -13.45
C ARG A 27 2.69 -24.32 -12.89
N VAL A 28 1.62 -23.66 -12.48
CA VAL A 28 0.46 -24.27 -11.83
C VAL A 28 -0.70 -24.34 -12.83
N LEU A 29 -1.00 -25.55 -13.33
CA LEU A 29 -2.05 -25.75 -14.33
C LEU A 29 -3.41 -25.90 -13.65
N TYR A 30 -4.36 -25.02 -13.97
CA TYR A 30 -5.66 -25.02 -13.32
C TYR A 30 -6.82 -24.96 -14.31
N ASP A 31 -7.92 -25.60 -13.94
CA ASP A 31 -9.17 -25.55 -14.72
C ASP A 31 -9.87 -24.19 -14.49
N ALA A 32 -9.84 -23.34 -15.52
CA ALA A 32 -10.45 -22.02 -15.50
C ALA A 32 -11.97 -22.03 -15.45
N GLN A 33 -12.63 -23.17 -15.65
CA GLN A 33 -14.09 -23.34 -15.55
C GLN A 33 -14.53 -23.83 -14.16
N CYS A 34 -13.60 -24.29 -13.33
CA CYS A 34 -13.84 -24.80 -12.00
C CYS A 34 -13.76 -23.69 -10.94
N GLU A 35 -14.87 -23.40 -10.25
CA GLU A 35 -14.91 -22.35 -9.22
C GLU A 35 -13.97 -22.62 -8.05
N ILE A 36 -13.81 -23.89 -7.63
CA ILE A 36 -12.87 -24.29 -6.57
C ILE A 36 -11.43 -24.05 -7.03
N CYS A 37 -11.10 -24.41 -8.29
CA CYS A 37 -9.77 -24.22 -8.82
C CYS A 37 -9.40 -22.72 -8.91
N GLN A 38 -10.32 -21.87 -9.36
CA GLN A 38 -10.15 -20.42 -9.38
C GLN A 38 -9.96 -19.85 -7.95
N GLY A 39 -10.74 -20.36 -6.98
CA GLY A 39 -10.56 -19.99 -5.56
C GLY A 39 -9.20 -20.39 -5.01
N CYS A 40 -8.70 -21.57 -5.36
CA CYS A 40 -7.35 -22.03 -4.99
C CYS A 40 -6.25 -21.18 -5.63
N VAL A 41 -6.42 -20.77 -6.90
CA VAL A 41 -5.48 -19.85 -7.57
C VAL A 41 -5.49 -18.46 -6.93
N ALA A 42 -6.66 -17.92 -6.57
CA ALA A 42 -6.75 -16.67 -5.85
C ALA A 42 -6.03 -16.74 -4.48
N TRP A 43 -6.18 -17.87 -3.77
CA TRP A 43 -5.46 -18.11 -2.53
C TRP A 43 -3.95 -18.27 -2.74
N LEU A 44 -3.54 -18.99 -3.79
CA LEU A 44 -2.14 -19.15 -4.16
C LEU A 44 -1.48 -17.78 -4.40
N ARG A 45 -2.14 -16.89 -5.15
CA ARG A 45 -1.65 -15.51 -5.39
C ARG A 45 -1.46 -14.71 -4.10
N ILE A 46 -2.34 -14.92 -3.09
CA ILE A 46 -2.19 -14.26 -1.78
C ILE A 46 -0.98 -14.79 -1.00
N LEU A 47 -0.65 -16.08 -1.16
CA LEU A 47 0.48 -16.70 -0.46
C LEU A 47 1.81 -16.40 -1.15
N ASP A 48 1.78 -16.21 -2.45
CA ASP A 48 2.96 -16.09 -3.31
C ASP A 48 3.46 -14.65 -3.45
N HIS A 49 3.87 -14.07 -2.35
CA HIS A 49 4.42 -12.71 -2.31
C HIS A 49 5.82 -12.58 -2.92
N GLU A 50 6.50 -13.72 -3.20
CA GLU A 50 7.81 -13.75 -3.86
C GLU A 50 7.71 -14.08 -5.34
N SER A 51 6.50 -14.19 -5.88
CA SER A 51 6.22 -14.50 -7.30
C SER A 51 6.91 -15.79 -7.78
N LYS A 52 6.91 -16.84 -6.94
CA LYS A 52 7.49 -18.16 -7.23
C LYS A 52 6.62 -19.03 -8.13
N THR A 53 5.34 -18.68 -8.29
CA THR A 53 4.39 -19.49 -9.04
C THR A 53 3.79 -18.73 -10.20
N LEU A 54 3.51 -19.46 -11.29
CA LEU A 54 2.82 -18.95 -12.49
C LEU A 54 1.55 -19.79 -12.72
N PRO A 55 0.38 -19.35 -12.25
CA PRO A 55 -0.88 -20.03 -12.55
C PRO A 55 -1.25 -19.88 -14.03
N LEU A 56 -1.45 -20.98 -14.71
CA LEU A 56 -1.79 -21.05 -16.14
C LEU A 56 -3.12 -21.79 -16.34
N PRO A 57 -4.09 -21.21 -17.06
CA PRO A 57 -5.31 -21.92 -17.41
C PRO A 57 -4.99 -23.06 -18.37
N ILE A 58 -5.62 -24.23 -18.14
CA ILE A 58 -5.45 -25.41 -18.99
C ILE A 58 -6.09 -25.15 -20.35
N SER A 59 -5.29 -25.20 -21.40
CA SER A 59 -5.72 -25.26 -22.82
C SER A 59 -4.77 -26.13 -23.63
N PRO A 60 -5.22 -26.72 -24.76
CA PRO A 60 -4.35 -27.52 -25.59
C PRO A 60 -3.08 -26.79 -26.02
N GLU A 61 -3.21 -25.49 -26.36
CA GLU A 61 -2.09 -24.66 -26.81
C GLU A 61 -1.12 -24.35 -25.65
N ALA A 62 -1.63 -24.18 -24.43
CA ALA A 62 -0.80 -23.94 -23.23
C ALA A 62 0.00 -25.20 -22.86
N LEU A 63 -0.65 -26.38 -22.88
CA LEU A 63 -0.02 -27.66 -22.56
C LEU A 63 1.10 -28.01 -23.50
N SER A 64 0.88 -27.87 -24.83
CA SER A 64 1.90 -28.18 -25.85
C SER A 64 3.17 -27.33 -25.77
N LYS A 65 3.06 -26.12 -25.23
CA LYS A 65 4.20 -25.21 -24.98
C LYS A 65 4.96 -25.48 -23.67
N ILE A 66 4.34 -26.18 -22.74
CA ILE A 66 4.92 -26.45 -21.41
C ILE A 66 5.67 -27.78 -21.43
N ASP A 67 5.01 -28.86 -21.80
CA ASP A 67 5.58 -30.20 -21.91
C ASP A 67 4.67 -31.11 -22.78
N SER A 68 5.27 -31.84 -23.70
CA SER A 68 4.57 -32.76 -24.58
C SER A 68 3.97 -34.00 -23.90
N GLN A 69 4.39 -34.27 -22.65
CA GLN A 69 3.85 -35.38 -21.85
C GLN A 69 2.52 -35.00 -21.14
N LEU A 70 2.18 -33.71 -21.08
CA LEU A 70 0.96 -33.25 -20.44
C LEU A 70 -0.27 -33.51 -21.29
N ARG A 71 -1.18 -34.33 -20.80
CA ARG A 71 -2.44 -34.66 -21.49
C ARG A 71 -3.58 -33.82 -20.93
N LEU A 72 -4.41 -33.30 -21.81
CA LEU A 72 -5.54 -32.42 -21.48
C LEU A 72 -6.52 -33.07 -20.48
N ASP A 73 -6.87 -34.33 -20.74
CA ASP A 73 -7.78 -35.11 -19.93
C ASP A 73 -7.23 -35.31 -18.50
N GLU A 74 -5.95 -35.63 -18.33
CA GLU A 74 -5.29 -35.82 -17.03
C GLU A 74 -5.20 -34.50 -16.27
N CYS A 75 -4.79 -33.41 -16.95
CA CYS A 75 -4.71 -32.09 -16.34
C CYS A 75 -6.07 -31.55 -15.89
N LEU A 76 -7.15 -31.89 -16.59
CA LEU A 76 -8.51 -31.58 -16.19
C LEU A 76 -9.02 -32.45 -15.04
N HIS A 77 -8.45 -33.62 -14.77
CA HIS A 77 -8.82 -34.47 -13.65
C HIS A 77 -8.12 -34.12 -12.34
N GLN A 78 -6.86 -33.74 -12.41
CA GLN A 78 -6.01 -33.48 -11.25
C GLN A 78 -5.17 -32.21 -11.43
N LEU A 79 -4.76 -31.59 -10.31
CA LEU A 79 -3.81 -30.51 -10.32
C LEU A 79 -2.46 -31.00 -10.85
N HIS A 80 -1.92 -30.30 -11.85
CA HIS A 80 -0.57 -30.49 -12.33
C HIS A 80 0.27 -29.26 -12.07
N VAL A 81 1.48 -29.46 -11.57
CA VAL A 81 2.47 -28.41 -11.32
C VAL A 81 3.77 -28.84 -11.94
N VAL A 82 4.33 -27.99 -12.80
CA VAL A 82 5.64 -28.21 -13.38
C VAL A 82 6.66 -27.39 -12.61
N SER A 83 7.63 -28.06 -12.00
CA SER A 83 8.69 -27.39 -11.24
C SER A 83 9.65 -26.61 -12.15
N PRO A 84 10.48 -25.73 -11.60
CA PRO A 84 11.53 -25.05 -12.37
C PRO A 84 12.48 -26.01 -13.08
N GLU A 85 12.72 -27.18 -12.50
CA GLU A 85 13.59 -28.22 -13.03
C GLU A 85 12.91 -29.10 -14.09
N GLY A 86 11.61 -28.88 -14.37
CA GLY A 86 10.82 -29.65 -15.32
C GLY A 86 10.13 -30.88 -14.72
N GLU A 87 10.19 -31.10 -13.40
CA GLU A 87 9.49 -32.22 -12.76
C GLU A 87 7.97 -31.96 -12.76
N ILE A 88 7.18 -32.93 -13.22
CA ILE A 88 5.73 -32.87 -13.20
C ILE A 88 5.19 -33.46 -11.90
N LEU A 89 4.61 -32.62 -11.06
CA LEU A 89 3.99 -32.98 -9.78
C LEU A 89 2.47 -33.03 -9.96
N VAL A 90 1.82 -34.08 -9.39
CA VAL A 90 0.40 -34.33 -9.64
C VAL A 90 -0.38 -34.48 -8.34
N GLY A 91 -1.61 -33.99 -8.31
CA GLY A 91 -2.57 -34.21 -7.24
C GLY A 91 -2.10 -33.67 -5.89
N TRP A 92 -2.18 -34.51 -4.85
CA TRP A 92 -1.76 -34.11 -3.50
C TRP A 92 -0.26 -33.80 -3.41
N ASP A 93 0.57 -34.50 -4.13
CA ASP A 93 2.03 -34.24 -4.13
C ASP A 93 2.36 -32.86 -4.72
N ALA A 94 1.56 -32.39 -5.70
CA ALA A 94 1.63 -31.01 -6.21
C ALA A 94 1.20 -30.00 -5.13
N VAL A 95 0.09 -30.25 -4.43
CA VAL A 95 -0.40 -29.39 -3.33
C VAL A 95 0.62 -29.30 -2.21
N ALA A 96 1.18 -30.43 -1.77
CA ALA A 96 2.18 -30.48 -0.71
C ALA A 96 3.48 -29.76 -1.09
N SER A 97 3.89 -29.87 -2.37
CA SER A 97 5.07 -29.18 -2.89
C SER A 97 4.84 -27.67 -2.97
N LEU A 98 3.71 -27.19 -3.48
CA LEU A 98 3.37 -25.77 -3.46
C LEU A 98 3.29 -25.23 -2.02
N ALA A 99 2.67 -25.97 -1.10
CA ALA A 99 2.56 -25.53 0.29
C ALA A 99 3.92 -25.34 0.96
N ARG A 100 4.99 -26.02 0.52
CA ARG A 100 6.34 -25.83 1.02
C ARG A 100 7.03 -24.56 0.56
N LEU A 101 6.57 -23.96 -0.52
CA LEU A 101 7.15 -22.73 -1.07
C LEU A 101 6.90 -21.53 -0.16
N PHE A 102 5.82 -21.58 0.63
CA PHE A 102 5.36 -20.43 1.40
C PHE A 102 5.56 -20.65 2.90
N PRO A 103 6.15 -19.68 3.62
CA PRO A 103 6.42 -19.82 5.06
C PRO A 103 5.19 -20.19 5.87
N SER A 104 4.01 -19.65 5.51
CA SER A 104 2.74 -19.88 6.21
C SER A 104 2.19 -21.30 6.08
N THR A 105 2.49 -22.01 5.00
CA THR A 105 2.01 -23.37 4.72
C THR A 105 3.10 -24.41 4.70
N TRP A 106 4.35 -24.00 4.94
CA TRP A 106 5.52 -24.88 4.87
C TRP A 106 5.35 -26.14 5.73
N LEU A 107 4.86 -26.00 6.96
CA LEU A 107 4.67 -27.13 7.88
C LEU A 107 3.63 -28.13 7.33
N ILE A 108 2.54 -27.64 6.75
CA ILE A 108 1.51 -28.48 6.12
C ILE A 108 2.11 -29.23 4.93
N GLY A 109 2.89 -28.54 4.09
CA GLY A 109 3.55 -29.14 2.95
C GLY A 109 4.63 -30.16 3.36
N ALA A 110 5.38 -29.90 4.42
CA ALA A 110 6.40 -30.82 4.96
C ALA A 110 5.76 -32.07 5.53
N LEU A 111 4.76 -31.94 6.41
CA LEU A 111 4.03 -33.07 6.98
C LEU A 111 3.23 -33.83 5.90
N GLY A 112 2.66 -33.13 4.93
CA GLY A 112 1.88 -33.72 3.84
C GLY A 112 2.63 -34.68 2.94
N ARG A 113 3.97 -34.73 3.00
CA ARG A 113 4.82 -35.69 2.29
C ARG A 113 5.16 -36.93 3.11
N TRP A 114 4.88 -36.92 4.40
CA TRP A 114 5.18 -38.02 5.33
C TRP A 114 3.99 -38.93 5.53
N PHE A 115 4.25 -40.26 5.64
CA PHE A 115 3.25 -41.22 6.09
C PHE A 115 2.98 -41.01 7.61
N PRO A 116 1.71 -40.99 8.10
CA PRO A 116 0.46 -41.29 7.37
C PRO A 116 -0.21 -40.09 6.67
N PHE A 117 0.28 -38.87 6.88
CA PHE A 117 -0.35 -37.62 6.38
C PHE A 117 -0.44 -37.58 4.84
N ARG A 118 0.55 -38.14 4.14
CA ARG A 118 0.52 -38.24 2.68
C ARG A 118 -0.67 -39.07 2.20
N SER A 119 -0.94 -40.19 2.86
CA SER A 119 -2.05 -41.09 2.50
C SER A 119 -3.40 -40.42 2.77
N ILE A 120 -3.55 -39.76 3.91
CA ILE A 120 -4.73 -39.00 4.28
C ILE A 120 -4.93 -37.84 3.28
N GLY A 121 -3.87 -37.10 2.97
CA GLY A 121 -3.92 -36.00 2.01
C GLY A 121 -4.35 -36.43 0.61
N ARG A 122 -3.82 -37.55 0.10
CA ARG A 122 -4.21 -38.12 -1.18
C ARG A 122 -5.68 -38.56 -1.20
N LEU A 123 -6.19 -39.12 -0.11
CA LEU A 123 -7.59 -39.50 0.04
C LEU A 123 -8.51 -38.27 0.02
N LEU A 124 -8.20 -37.26 0.83
CA LEU A 124 -8.96 -36.00 0.89
C LEU A 124 -8.91 -35.25 -0.45
N TYR A 125 -7.71 -35.15 -1.05
CA TYR A 125 -7.56 -34.53 -2.34
C TYR A 125 -8.36 -35.25 -3.43
N GLY A 126 -8.27 -36.59 -3.48
CA GLY A 126 -9.02 -37.43 -4.43
C GLY A 126 -10.53 -37.22 -4.29
N PHE A 127 -11.05 -37.16 -3.05
CA PHE A 127 -12.47 -36.87 -2.81
C PHE A 127 -12.86 -35.48 -3.35
N VAL A 128 -12.07 -34.43 -3.07
CA VAL A 128 -12.35 -33.09 -3.57
C VAL A 128 -12.22 -33.03 -5.09
N ALA A 129 -11.17 -33.59 -5.67
CA ALA A 129 -10.93 -33.59 -7.11
C ALA A 129 -12.06 -34.27 -7.89
N THR A 130 -12.54 -35.42 -7.40
CA THR A 130 -13.64 -36.16 -8.01
C THR A 130 -14.98 -35.44 -7.88
N ASN A 131 -15.20 -34.76 -6.74
CA ASN A 131 -16.50 -34.13 -6.44
C ASN A 131 -16.51 -32.61 -6.67
N ARG A 132 -15.43 -32.02 -7.20
CA ARG A 132 -15.25 -30.56 -7.29
C ARG A 132 -16.38 -29.81 -8.01
N TYR A 133 -16.94 -30.42 -9.06
CA TYR A 133 -18.07 -29.82 -9.80
C TYR A 133 -19.39 -29.94 -9.07
N SER A 134 -19.60 -30.99 -8.26
CA SER A 134 -20.77 -31.13 -7.40
C SER A 134 -20.67 -30.28 -6.14
N LEU A 135 -19.49 -30.18 -5.55
CA LEU A 135 -19.19 -29.31 -4.41
C LEU A 135 -19.32 -27.83 -4.78
N SER A 136 -18.99 -27.45 -6.01
CA SER A 136 -19.16 -26.07 -6.52
C SER A 136 -20.60 -25.74 -6.93
N LYS A 137 -21.61 -26.57 -6.58
CA LYS A 137 -23.03 -26.45 -7.00
C LYS A 137 -23.25 -26.47 -8.53
N CYS A 138 -22.28 -26.89 -9.30
CA CYS A 138 -22.46 -27.18 -10.71
C CYS A 138 -23.11 -28.57 -10.87
N ARG A 139 -24.44 -28.64 -10.82
CA ARG A 139 -25.20 -29.91 -11.05
C ARG A 139 -25.15 -30.29 -12.54
N GLY A 140 -24.60 -31.47 -12.81
CA GLY A 140 -24.71 -32.17 -14.09
C GLY A 140 -23.76 -31.70 -15.19
N GLY A 141 -22.53 -32.19 -15.22
CA GLY A 141 -21.61 -32.31 -16.40
C GLY A 141 -21.46 -31.16 -17.42
N ALA A 142 -22.30 -30.14 -17.34
CA ALA A 142 -22.33 -28.99 -18.20
C ALA A 142 -22.46 -27.71 -17.38
N CYS A 143 -21.34 -27.16 -16.94
CA CYS A 143 -21.25 -25.72 -16.61
C CYS A 143 -21.43 -24.83 -17.86
N ARG A 144 -22.23 -25.28 -18.83
CA ARG A 144 -22.52 -24.57 -20.09
C ARG A 144 -23.72 -23.63 -20.02
N VAL A 145 -24.50 -23.67 -18.96
CA VAL A 145 -25.56 -22.67 -18.76
C VAL A 145 -24.95 -21.48 -18.04
N ALA A 146 -24.88 -20.38 -18.77
CA ALA A 146 -24.44 -19.11 -18.22
C ALA A 146 -25.30 -18.77 -16.97
N LYS A 147 -24.80 -19.08 -15.77
CA LYS A 147 -25.39 -18.54 -14.55
C LYS A 147 -25.32 -17.03 -14.62
N PRO A 148 -26.34 -16.31 -14.17
CA PRO A 148 -26.28 -14.88 -14.04
C PRO A 148 -24.98 -14.48 -13.35
N GLU A 149 -24.31 -13.48 -13.87
CA GLU A 149 -22.98 -13.04 -13.42
C GLU A 149 -22.88 -12.80 -11.91
N ALA A 150 -23.96 -12.26 -11.32
CA ALA A 150 -24.09 -12.05 -9.89
C ALA A 150 -23.95 -13.35 -9.04
N VAL A 151 -24.46 -14.49 -9.53
CA VAL A 151 -24.39 -15.78 -8.81
C VAL A 151 -22.96 -16.35 -8.87
N ARG A 152 -22.26 -16.17 -10.00
CA ARG A 152 -20.83 -16.55 -10.10
C ARG A 152 -19.97 -15.70 -9.19
N GLN A 153 -20.25 -14.41 -9.11
CA GLN A 153 -19.52 -13.48 -8.27
C GLN A 153 -19.70 -13.79 -6.78
N GLN A 154 -20.92 -14.13 -6.34
CA GLN A 154 -21.17 -14.55 -4.95
C GLN A 154 -20.49 -15.88 -4.59
N ALA A 155 -20.47 -16.86 -5.50
CA ALA A 155 -19.79 -18.13 -5.26
C ALA A 155 -18.26 -17.97 -5.20
N ARG A 156 -17.69 -17.12 -6.08
CA ARG A 156 -16.26 -16.75 -6.04
C ARG A 156 -15.91 -16.01 -4.75
N LEU A 157 -16.76 -15.09 -4.31
CA LEU A 157 -16.59 -14.37 -3.03
C LEU A 157 -16.62 -15.34 -1.85
N GLY A 158 -17.58 -16.28 -1.80
CA GLY A 158 -17.69 -17.25 -0.71
C GLY A 158 -16.45 -18.16 -0.62
N ALA A 159 -15.99 -18.70 -1.74
CA ALA A 159 -14.78 -19.52 -1.80
C ALA A 159 -13.53 -18.71 -1.42
N PHE A 160 -13.41 -17.47 -1.92
CA PHE A 160 -12.33 -16.57 -1.57
C PHE A 160 -12.30 -16.28 -0.07
N TRP A 161 -13.43 -15.89 0.53
CA TRP A 161 -13.48 -15.56 1.95
C TRP A 161 -13.15 -16.75 2.84
N SER A 162 -13.61 -17.96 2.47
CA SER A 162 -13.26 -19.16 3.21
C SER A 162 -11.77 -19.48 3.15
N CYS A 163 -11.18 -19.41 1.96
CA CYS A 163 -9.74 -19.64 1.77
C CYS A 163 -8.90 -18.52 2.40
N TYR A 164 -9.34 -17.26 2.28
CA TYR A 164 -8.67 -16.11 2.90
C TYR A 164 -8.67 -16.21 4.42
N THR A 165 -9.82 -16.53 5.03
CA THR A 165 -9.96 -16.67 6.50
C THR A 165 -9.09 -17.82 7.01
N LEU A 166 -9.15 -18.99 6.38
CA LEU A 166 -8.31 -20.12 6.76
C LEU A 166 -6.82 -19.80 6.60
N GLY A 167 -6.45 -19.24 5.46
CA GLY A 167 -5.08 -18.80 5.18
C GLY A 167 -4.58 -17.74 6.16
N PHE A 168 -5.47 -16.85 6.61
CA PHE A 168 -5.15 -15.86 7.64
C PHE A 168 -4.80 -16.52 8.98
N PHE A 169 -5.63 -17.44 9.47
CA PHE A 169 -5.34 -18.12 10.75
C PHE A 169 -4.07 -18.96 10.71
N ILE A 170 -3.78 -19.60 9.58
CA ILE A 170 -2.52 -20.35 9.40
C ILE A 170 -1.31 -19.40 9.39
N ARG A 171 -1.44 -18.21 8.84
CA ARG A 171 -0.36 -17.21 8.74
C ARG A 171 -0.22 -16.34 9.99
N LEU A 172 -1.25 -16.28 10.84
CA LEU A 172 -1.28 -15.36 11.98
C LEU A 172 -0.01 -15.42 12.84
N PRO A 173 0.57 -16.58 13.22
CA PRO A 173 1.82 -16.61 13.99
C PRO A 173 3.00 -15.97 13.25
N LEU A 174 3.10 -16.17 11.93
CA LEU A 174 4.17 -15.58 11.12
C LEU A 174 3.97 -14.07 10.92
N VAL A 175 2.73 -13.63 10.73
CA VAL A 175 2.38 -12.22 10.66
C VAL A 175 2.72 -11.51 11.96
N LEU A 176 2.37 -12.11 13.11
CA LEU A 176 2.69 -11.57 14.43
C LEU A 176 4.21 -11.53 14.67
N TRP A 177 4.94 -12.58 14.29
CA TRP A 177 6.40 -12.62 14.41
C TRP A 177 7.08 -11.57 13.53
N ALA A 178 6.67 -11.44 12.28
CA ALA A 178 7.19 -10.43 11.36
C ALA A 178 6.87 -9.01 11.85
N GLY A 179 5.65 -8.78 12.30
CA GLY A 179 5.23 -7.51 12.90
C GLY A 179 6.05 -7.17 14.15
N LEU A 180 6.35 -8.16 15.00
CA LEU A 180 7.20 -7.97 16.17
C LEU A 180 8.64 -7.59 15.79
N LYS A 181 9.23 -8.28 14.83
CA LYS A 181 10.58 -7.94 14.32
C LYS A 181 10.64 -6.53 13.75
N ASP A 182 9.65 -6.16 12.96
CA ASP A 182 9.56 -4.83 12.38
C ASP A 182 9.34 -3.76 13.44
N ALA A 183 8.46 -4.01 14.44
CA ALA A 183 8.26 -3.12 15.57
C ALA A 183 9.55 -2.91 16.38
N ILE A 184 10.33 -3.96 16.65
CA ILE A 184 11.62 -3.86 17.34
C ILE A 184 12.60 -2.96 16.56
N ARG A 185 12.67 -3.12 15.22
CA ARG A 185 13.48 -2.25 14.36
C ARG A 185 13.03 -0.79 14.46
N ARG A 186 11.73 -0.53 14.42
CA ARG A 186 11.14 0.81 14.50
C ARG A 186 11.33 1.46 15.87
N VAL A 187 11.32 0.67 16.95
CA VAL A 187 11.69 1.16 18.30
C VAL A 187 13.08 1.79 18.30
N GLY A 188 14.04 1.17 17.61
CA GLY A 188 15.39 1.72 17.47
C GLY A 188 15.43 3.08 16.76
N ILE A 189 14.65 3.25 15.67
CA ILE A 189 14.51 4.52 14.95
C ILE A 189 13.86 5.56 15.84
N PHE A 190 12.72 5.21 16.46
CA PHE A 190 12.01 6.09 17.39
C PHE A 190 12.90 6.58 18.54
N ALA A 191 13.65 5.69 19.19
CA ALA A 191 14.54 6.06 20.28
C ALA A 191 15.63 7.05 19.85
N ARG A 192 16.10 6.96 18.60
CA ARG A 192 17.09 7.89 18.04
C ARG A 192 16.51 9.27 17.74
N THR A 193 15.25 9.36 17.35
CA THR A 193 14.56 10.60 16.99
C THR A 193 13.80 11.24 18.14
N TYR A 194 13.60 10.51 19.24
CA TYR A 194 12.81 10.97 20.39
C TYR A 194 13.37 12.27 20.98
N HIS A 195 12.57 13.32 20.97
CA HIS A 195 12.92 14.68 21.39
C HIS A 195 14.12 15.33 20.66
N LYS A 196 14.57 14.78 19.56
CA LYS A 196 15.67 15.37 18.81
C LYS A 196 15.18 16.37 17.79
N ARG A 197 16.12 17.20 17.38
CA ARG A 197 16.01 18.08 16.24
C ARG A 197 17.18 17.80 15.30
N LEU A 198 17.00 18.15 14.04
CA LEU A 198 18.03 18.10 13.03
C LEU A 198 18.15 19.49 12.40
N ASP A 199 19.29 20.15 12.62
CA ASP A 199 19.57 21.46 12.03
C ASP A 199 20.41 21.25 10.75
N LEU A 200 19.95 21.79 9.65
CA LEU A 200 20.50 21.62 8.30
C LEU A 200 20.64 22.98 7.62
N LEU A 201 21.37 23.03 6.50
CA LEU A 201 21.55 24.24 5.68
C LEU A 201 21.96 25.44 6.54
N ASN A 202 23.00 25.27 7.39
CA ASN A 202 23.52 26.31 8.29
C ASN A 202 22.43 26.93 9.21
N GLY A 203 21.41 26.14 9.57
CA GLY A 203 20.32 26.57 10.44
C GLY A 203 19.11 27.17 9.72
N LYS A 204 19.15 27.32 8.38
CA LYS A 204 18.02 27.73 7.57
C LYS A 204 16.87 26.71 7.64
N LEU A 205 17.22 25.43 7.81
CA LEU A 205 16.29 24.31 7.92
C LEU A 205 16.45 23.59 9.25
N THR A 206 15.37 23.46 10.01
CA THR A 206 15.33 22.66 11.25
C THR A 206 14.16 21.70 11.21
N ILE A 207 14.41 20.42 11.43
CA ILE A 207 13.37 19.38 11.57
C ILE A 207 13.19 19.07 13.05
N LEU A 208 11.96 19.20 13.53
CA LEU A 208 11.56 18.91 14.92
C LEU A 208 10.78 17.59 14.94
N PHE A 209 11.38 16.53 15.45
CA PHE A 209 10.67 15.26 15.64
C PHE A 209 9.72 15.36 16.82
N LEU A 210 8.44 15.12 16.58
CA LEU A 210 7.37 15.26 17.55
C LEU A 210 7.04 13.92 18.20
N ASN A 211 6.53 13.96 19.43
CA ASN A 211 6.08 12.78 20.14
C ASN A 211 4.89 13.07 21.05
N GLY A 212 4.15 12.04 21.39
CA GLY A 212 3.01 12.09 22.29
C GLY A 212 2.70 10.70 22.84
N PHE A 213 1.90 10.60 23.89
CA PHE A 213 1.66 9.32 24.58
C PHE A 213 1.10 8.24 23.65
N LEU A 214 -0.07 8.47 23.05
CA LEU A 214 -0.66 7.55 22.08
C LEU A 214 -0.06 7.68 20.68
N PRO A 215 0.22 8.90 20.16
CA PRO A 215 0.89 9.04 18.88
C PRO A 215 2.24 8.34 18.79
N ASN A 216 2.93 8.10 19.89
CA ASN A 216 4.16 7.29 19.88
C ASN A 216 3.95 5.84 19.42
N ALA A 217 2.72 5.33 19.46
CA ALA A 217 2.41 4.02 18.90
C ALA A 217 2.47 4.02 17.35
N VAL A 218 2.23 5.16 16.70
CA VAL A 218 2.25 5.28 15.24
C VAL A 218 3.64 5.03 14.66
N PRO A 219 4.74 5.64 15.13
CA PRO A 219 6.08 5.27 14.70
C PRO A 219 6.42 3.80 14.92
N LEU A 220 5.93 3.19 15.98
CA LEU A 220 6.15 1.78 16.27
C LEU A 220 5.37 0.85 15.33
N LEU A 221 4.14 1.25 14.97
CA LEU A 221 3.25 0.43 14.14
C LEU A 221 3.43 0.67 12.65
N PHE A 222 3.62 1.93 12.23
CA PHE A 222 3.67 2.31 10.81
C PHE A 222 5.07 2.68 10.33
N GLY A 223 6.01 2.96 11.22
CA GLY A 223 7.38 3.42 10.90
C GLY A 223 7.44 4.89 10.46
N GLU A 224 6.34 5.58 10.55
CA GLU A 224 6.22 6.99 10.19
C GLU A 224 6.55 7.86 11.39
N LEU A 225 7.40 8.86 11.19
CA LEU A 225 7.76 9.82 12.22
C LEU A 225 6.86 11.05 12.09
N PHE A 226 6.46 11.62 13.21
CA PHE A 226 5.78 12.92 13.20
C PHE A 226 6.79 14.04 13.35
N MET A 227 6.68 15.05 12.52
CA MET A 227 7.60 16.18 12.52
C MET A 227 6.91 17.50 12.22
N THR A 228 7.61 18.57 12.51
CA THR A 228 7.36 19.93 12.03
C THR A 228 8.65 20.43 11.41
N VAL A 229 8.56 21.01 10.24
CA VAL A 229 9.70 21.63 9.57
C VAL A 229 9.69 23.13 9.84
N LEU A 230 10.80 23.66 10.30
CA LEU A 230 11.05 25.10 10.35
C LEU A 230 12.02 25.44 9.24
N TYR A 231 11.59 26.27 8.33
CA TYR A 231 12.39 26.67 7.17
C TYR A 231 12.30 28.17 6.96
N ASP A 232 13.41 28.86 7.15
CA ASP A 232 13.60 30.28 6.83
C ASP A 232 12.42 31.17 7.30
N GLY A 233 12.11 31.08 8.57
CA GLY A 233 10.99 31.81 9.20
C GLY A 233 9.61 31.19 9.05
N ILE A 234 9.48 30.07 8.37
CA ILE A 234 8.22 29.38 8.15
C ILE A 234 8.15 28.10 8.99
N ALA A 235 7.02 27.86 9.65
CA ALA A 235 6.73 26.58 10.29
C ALA A 235 5.73 25.80 9.41
N VAL A 236 6.17 24.66 8.90
CA VAL A 236 5.38 23.78 8.03
C VAL A 236 4.89 22.58 8.83
N ASP A 237 3.59 22.28 8.72
CA ASP A 237 2.92 21.14 9.32
C ASP A 237 3.18 21.03 10.84
N PRO A 238 2.52 21.84 11.67
CA PRO A 238 2.80 21.93 13.10
C PRO A 238 2.34 20.72 13.92
N GLY A 239 2.04 19.61 13.28
CA GLY A 239 1.77 18.33 13.91
C GLY A 239 0.37 18.17 14.51
N SER A 240 0.11 17.00 15.06
CA SER A 240 -1.19 16.63 15.62
C SER A 240 -1.51 17.35 16.94
N PRO A 241 -2.79 17.45 17.32
CA PRO A 241 -3.19 18.09 18.59
C PRO A 241 -2.54 17.43 19.82
N LYS A 242 -2.32 16.11 19.78
CA LYS A 242 -1.75 15.36 20.91
C LYS A 242 -0.23 15.52 21.05
N MET A 243 0.43 16.08 20.04
CA MET A 243 1.87 16.36 20.06
C MET A 243 2.23 17.79 20.45
N ARG A 244 1.22 18.63 20.71
CA ARG A 244 1.40 20.04 21.08
C ARG A 244 2.43 20.26 22.19
N LYS A 245 2.41 19.43 23.23
CA LYS A 245 3.37 19.55 24.35
C LYS A 245 4.81 19.30 23.90
N SER A 246 5.02 18.37 22.96
CA SER A 246 6.33 18.10 22.38
C SER A 246 6.84 19.27 21.56
N LEU A 247 6.03 19.77 20.65
CA LEU A 247 6.34 20.95 19.84
C LEU A 247 6.63 22.16 20.72
N GLN A 248 5.77 22.47 21.69
CA GLN A 248 5.95 23.60 22.62
C GLN A 248 7.28 23.51 23.38
N ARG A 249 7.66 22.32 23.85
CA ARG A 249 8.93 22.12 24.57
C ARG A 249 10.12 22.41 23.69
N GLN A 250 10.09 21.97 22.44
CA GLN A 250 11.17 22.21 21.49
C GLN A 250 11.26 23.69 21.10
N LEU A 251 10.15 24.32 20.75
CA LEU A 251 10.11 25.75 20.41
C LEU A 251 10.61 26.64 21.55
N ARG A 252 10.28 26.31 22.82
CA ARG A 252 10.83 27.05 23.99
C ARG A 252 12.35 26.94 24.12
N ARG A 253 12.95 25.85 23.68
CA ARG A 253 14.40 25.64 23.73
C ARG A 253 15.14 26.39 22.64
N ILE A 254 14.62 26.35 21.42
CA ILE A 254 15.27 26.93 20.24
C ILE A 254 14.89 28.39 20.01
N LYS A 255 13.68 28.81 20.47
CA LYS A 255 13.10 30.14 20.28
C LYS A 255 13.23 30.65 18.84
N PRO A 256 12.75 29.86 17.84
CA PRO A 256 12.87 30.25 16.46
C PRO A 256 12.01 31.48 16.18
N ARG A 257 12.44 32.30 15.23
CA ARG A 257 11.57 33.31 14.64
C ARG A 257 10.62 32.60 13.69
N ILE A 258 9.30 32.68 13.94
CA ILE A 258 8.27 32.13 13.06
C ILE A 258 7.41 33.29 12.58
N THR A 259 7.46 33.54 11.28
CA THR A 259 6.73 34.62 10.61
C THR A 259 5.50 34.14 9.85
N LYS A 260 5.44 32.83 9.54
CA LYS A 260 4.34 32.16 8.85
C LYS A 260 4.16 30.75 9.38
N VAL A 261 2.90 30.29 9.40
CA VAL A 261 2.56 28.89 9.71
C VAL A 261 1.83 28.31 8.49
N VAL A 262 2.32 27.22 7.95
CA VAL A 262 1.82 26.63 6.71
C VAL A 262 1.37 25.20 6.94
N ALA A 263 0.32 24.75 6.27
CA ALA A 263 -0.02 23.33 6.15
C ALA A 263 0.03 22.90 4.69
N THR A 264 0.62 21.70 4.47
CA THR A 264 0.66 21.06 3.15
C THR A 264 -0.70 20.51 2.74
N HIS A 265 -1.48 19.98 3.68
CA HIS A 265 -2.81 19.42 3.47
C HIS A 265 -3.60 19.27 4.78
N ALA A 266 -4.87 18.84 4.71
CA ALA A 266 -5.81 18.86 5.84
C ALA A 266 -5.79 17.64 6.76
N HIS A 267 -4.79 16.74 6.69
CA HIS A 267 -4.74 15.61 7.64
C HIS A 267 -4.39 16.06 9.05
N GLU A 268 -4.96 15.37 10.03
CA GLU A 268 -4.91 15.76 11.44
C GLU A 268 -3.49 15.80 12.03
N GLU A 269 -2.59 15.01 11.50
CA GLU A 269 -1.18 14.97 11.87
C GLU A 269 -0.39 16.18 11.39
N HIS A 270 -0.89 16.93 10.42
CA HIS A 270 -0.27 18.12 9.84
C HIS A 270 -0.89 19.40 10.39
N VAL A 271 -2.22 19.45 10.53
CA VAL A 271 -2.97 20.69 10.82
C VAL A 271 -3.34 20.90 12.29
N GLY A 272 -3.13 19.89 13.13
CA GLY A 272 -3.71 19.87 14.49
C GLY A 272 -3.30 21.02 15.41
N ASN A 273 -2.18 21.65 15.16
CA ASN A 273 -1.67 22.75 15.96
C ASN A 273 -1.58 24.09 15.21
N LEU A 274 -2.17 24.24 14.02
CA LEU A 274 -2.14 25.48 13.23
C LEU A 274 -2.60 26.69 14.06
N ASN A 275 -3.83 26.67 14.57
CA ASN A 275 -4.37 27.79 15.36
C ASN A 275 -3.52 28.09 16.59
N TRP A 276 -3.14 27.05 17.32
CA TRP A 276 -2.34 27.21 18.54
C TRP A 276 -0.96 27.81 18.26
N LEU A 277 -0.29 27.40 17.18
CA LEU A 277 1.02 27.92 16.82
C LEU A 277 0.93 29.38 16.33
N SER A 278 -0.07 29.68 15.53
CA SER A 278 -0.38 31.05 15.10
C SER A 278 -0.66 31.98 16.29
N GLU A 279 -1.49 31.56 17.25
CA GLU A 279 -1.76 32.31 18.48
C GLU A 279 -0.50 32.50 19.34
N LEU A 280 0.35 31.48 19.41
CA LEU A 280 1.58 31.54 20.21
C LEU A 280 2.62 32.52 19.62
N THR A 281 2.71 32.58 18.30
CA THR A 281 3.77 33.34 17.59
C THR A 281 3.30 34.67 17.01
N GLY A 282 1.99 34.86 16.87
CA GLY A 282 1.39 35.97 16.14
C GLY A 282 1.52 35.83 14.61
N ALA A 283 2.07 34.71 14.12
CA ALA A 283 2.27 34.47 12.71
C ALA A 283 0.97 34.07 12.01
N PRO A 284 0.66 34.62 10.80
CA PRO A 284 -0.51 34.23 10.03
C PRO A 284 -0.41 32.77 9.54
N ILE A 285 -1.59 32.15 9.40
CA ILE A 285 -1.73 30.80 8.85
C ILE A 285 -1.90 30.90 7.34
N TYR A 286 -1.17 30.07 6.59
CA TYR A 286 -1.28 29.90 5.14
C TYR A 286 -1.70 28.47 4.82
N VAL A 287 -2.77 28.32 4.07
CA VAL A 287 -3.29 27.01 3.61
C VAL A 287 -3.85 27.16 2.19
N SER A 288 -3.90 26.07 1.42
CA SER A 288 -4.60 26.10 0.15
C SER A 288 -6.10 26.42 0.36
N GLU A 289 -6.77 26.94 -0.66
CA GLU A 289 -8.21 27.22 -0.57
C GLU A 289 -9.00 25.95 -0.24
N MET A 290 -8.58 24.82 -0.80
CA MET A 290 -9.21 23.52 -0.58
C MET A 290 -8.95 23.02 0.85
N THR A 291 -7.73 23.14 1.35
CA THR A 291 -7.39 22.83 2.76
C THR A 291 -8.25 23.68 3.71
N ALA A 292 -8.40 24.99 3.45
CA ALA A 292 -9.25 25.84 4.27
C ALA A 292 -10.73 25.38 4.30
N ARG A 293 -11.26 24.93 3.18
CA ARG A 293 -12.62 24.35 3.10
C ARG A 293 -12.76 23.08 3.93
N PHE A 294 -11.77 22.19 3.91
CA PHE A 294 -11.78 20.96 4.70
C PHE A 294 -11.62 21.22 6.20
N LEU A 295 -10.98 22.33 6.57
CA LEU A 295 -10.80 22.72 7.95
C LEU A 295 -11.95 23.57 8.53
N THR A 296 -12.97 23.93 7.72
CA THR A 296 -14.04 24.83 8.16
C THR A 296 -15.43 24.39 7.66
N PRO A 297 -16.12 23.47 8.36
CA PRO A 297 -15.73 22.79 9.59
C PRO A 297 -14.80 21.59 9.32
N PHE A 298 -13.93 21.28 10.28
CA PHE A 298 -13.13 20.07 10.20
C PHE A 298 -14.02 18.83 10.41
N LYS A 299 -13.88 17.85 9.54
CA LYS A 299 -14.64 16.62 9.58
C LYS A 299 -14.41 15.85 10.87
N LYS A 300 -15.46 15.30 11.49
CA LYS A 300 -15.32 14.42 12.64
C LYS A 300 -14.57 13.15 12.24
N LEU A 301 -13.44 12.95 12.90
CA LEU A 301 -12.60 11.78 12.65
C LEU A 301 -13.24 10.50 13.21
N PRO A 302 -12.98 9.35 12.60
CA PRO A 302 -13.25 8.06 13.19
C PRO A 302 -12.59 7.95 14.57
N TRP A 303 -13.24 7.25 15.49
CA TRP A 303 -12.81 7.17 16.89
C TRP A 303 -11.35 6.69 17.04
N VAL A 304 -10.89 5.75 16.17
CA VAL A 304 -9.52 5.24 16.19
C VAL A 304 -8.52 6.36 15.91
N ARG A 305 -8.70 7.12 14.82
CA ARG A 305 -7.83 8.26 14.47
C ARG A 305 -7.92 9.36 15.52
N ALA A 306 -9.12 9.73 15.93
CA ALA A 306 -9.32 10.73 16.99
C ALA A 306 -8.67 10.35 18.33
N THR A 307 -8.64 9.04 18.65
CA THR A 307 -8.00 8.54 19.87
C THR A 307 -6.48 8.54 19.77
N ILE A 308 -5.93 8.14 18.65
CA ILE A 308 -4.47 8.02 18.46
C ILE A 308 -3.85 9.39 18.16
N ILE A 309 -4.34 10.09 17.15
CA ILE A 309 -3.73 11.32 16.62
C ILE A 309 -4.37 12.55 17.24
N GLY A 310 -5.68 12.55 17.42
CA GLY A 310 -6.45 13.65 17.99
C GLY A 310 -7.31 14.35 16.96
N GLN A 311 -8.46 14.87 17.37
CA GLN A 311 -9.36 15.67 16.55
C GLN A 311 -8.81 17.09 16.42
N PRO A 312 -8.44 17.58 15.22
CA PRO A 312 -8.08 18.98 15.00
C PRO A 312 -9.25 19.92 15.32
N PRO A 313 -8.99 21.13 15.80
CA PRO A 313 -10.00 22.17 15.86
C PRO A 313 -10.30 22.72 14.46
N ASN A 314 -11.47 23.34 14.29
CA ASN A 314 -11.76 24.12 13.10
C ASN A 314 -10.73 25.22 12.91
N LEU A 315 -10.40 25.53 11.65
CA LEU A 315 -9.52 26.64 11.31
C LEU A 315 -10.16 27.97 11.77
N LYS A 316 -9.39 28.79 12.48
CA LYS A 316 -9.80 30.13 12.90
C LYS A 316 -9.47 31.18 11.84
N GLN A 317 -10.32 32.19 11.77
CA GLN A 317 -10.06 33.38 10.96
C GLN A 317 -9.24 34.42 11.77
N PRO A 318 -8.42 35.27 11.11
CA PRO A 318 -8.12 35.22 9.67
C PRO A 318 -7.05 34.19 9.31
N TYR A 319 -7.14 33.63 8.13
CA TYR A 319 -6.08 32.87 7.49
C TYR A 319 -5.77 33.48 6.12
N GLN A 320 -4.62 33.16 5.54
CA GLN A 320 -4.21 33.55 4.21
C GLN A 320 -4.28 32.36 3.25
N VAL A 321 -4.73 32.60 2.02
CA VAL A 321 -4.69 31.58 0.98
C VAL A 321 -3.24 31.44 0.49
N LEU A 322 -2.73 30.23 0.54
CA LEU A 322 -1.41 29.89 -0.02
C LEU A 322 -1.49 30.02 -1.53
N ARG A 323 -0.66 30.89 -2.10
CA ARG A 323 -0.52 31.12 -3.54
C ARG A 323 0.67 30.34 -4.07
N ASP A 324 0.86 30.38 -5.39
CA ASP A 324 1.95 29.64 -6.07
C ASP A 324 3.35 30.03 -5.56
N GLU A 325 3.50 31.22 -5.02
CA GLU A 325 4.75 31.73 -4.45
C GLU A 325 4.54 32.30 -3.05
N MET A 326 5.51 32.09 -2.18
CA MET A 326 5.51 32.59 -0.81
C MET A 326 6.92 33.05 -0.40
N ASP A 327 7.05 34.32 -0.01
CA ASP A 327 8.30 34.86 0.51
C ASP A 327 8.69 34.16 1.83
N THR A 328 9.98 33.89 1.99
CA THR A 328 10.62 33.48 3.23
C THR A 328 11.38 34.66 3.85
N GLU A 329 12.25 34.46 4.85
CA GLU A 329 13.09 35.54 5.39
C GLU A 329 14.20 35.93 4.40
N THR A 330 14.74 34.97 3.63
CA THR A 330 15.90 35.19 2.78
C THR A 330 15.69 34.87 1.30
N GLY A 331 14.51 34.35 0.92
CA GLY A 331 14.22 33.92 -0.44
C GLY A 331 12.75 33.72 -0.67
N GLN A 332 12.39 32.76 -1.54
CA GLN A 332 11.02 32.48 -1.93
C GLN A 332 10.81 30.97 -2.07
N LEU A 333 9.64 30.47 -1.68
CA LEU A 333 9.17 29.11 -1.92
C LEU A 333 8.10 29.08 -2.97
N GLN A 334 8.14 28.09 -3.83
CA GLN A 334 7.04 27.75 -4.73
C GLN A 334 6.10 26.76 -4.03
N ALA A 335 4.81 27.05 -4.03
CA ALA A 335 3.77 26.14 -3.56
C ALA A 335 3.13 25.46 -4.76
N ILE A 336 3.38 24.16 -4.91
CA ILE A 336 2.96 23.38 -6.07
C ILE A 336 1.85 22.44 -5.67
N ALA A 337 0.69 22.52 -6.30
CA ALA A 337 -0.41 21.57 -6.04
C ALA A 337 -0.04 20.17 -6.50
N THR A 338 -0.16 19.21 -5.60
CA THR A 338 0.17 17.79 -5.81
C THR A 338 -0.95 16.88 -5.30
N PRO A 339 -2.16 17.00 -5.88
CA PRO A 339 -3.28 16.15 -5.47
C PRO A 339 -2.95 14.67 -5.72
N GLY A 340 -3.49 13.79 -4.88
CA GLY A 340 -3.30 12.35 -5.03
C GLY A 340 -3.29 11.61 -3.71
N HIS A 341 -2.38 11.94 -2.78
CA HIS A 341 -2.46 11.47 -1.40
C HIS A 341 -3.79 11.91 -0.75
N CYS A 342 -4.16 13.16 -1.00
CA CYS A 342 -5.49 13.76 -0.84
C CYS A 342 -5.66 14.87 -1.88
N ASP A 343 -6.87 15.40 -2.03
CA ASP A 343 -7.18 16.37 -3.09
C ASP A 343 -6.55 17.75 -2.87
N ASP A 344 -6.36 18.14 -1.62
CA ASP A 344 -5.91 19.49 -1.22
C ASP A 344 -4.39 19.62 -1.03
N HIS A 345 -3.64 18.55 -1.32
CA HIS A 345 -2.20 18.48 -1.06
C HIS A 345 -1.40 19.48 -1.89
N VAL A 346 -0.44 20.15 -1.22
CA VAL A 346 0.59 21.00 -1.84
C VAL A 346 1.97 20.63 -1.32
N VAL A 347 2.99 20.77 -2.15
CA VAL A 347 4.39 20.70 -1.75
C VAL A 347 4.99 22.10 -1.75
N LEU A 348 6.08 22.30 -1.00
CA LEU A 348 6.82 23.56 -1.01
C LEU A 348 8.22 23.29 -1.57
N TYR A 349 8.61 24.06 -2.57
CA TYR A 349 9.88 23.89 -3.27
C TYR A 349 10.71 25.18 -3.23
N ASP A 350 11.96 25.07 -2.80
CA ASP A 350 12.96 26.12 -2.89
C ASP A 350 13.90 25.81 -4.07
N PRO A 351 13.83 26.59 -5.17
CA PRO A 351 14.67 26.36 -6.33
C PRO A 351 16.15 26.70 -6.10
N ASP A 352 16.46 27.62 -5.18
CA ASP A 352 17.83 28.03 -4.88
C ASP A 352 18.59 26.97 -4.08
N GLU A 353 17.91 26.38 -3.07
CA GLU A 353 18.45 25.28 -2.26
C GLU A 353 18.19 23.91 -2.89
N LYS A 354 17.39 23.84 -3.98
CA LYS A 354 16.90 22.60 -4.60
C LYS A 354 16.24 21.66 -3.57
N LEU A 355 15.51 22.27 -2.66
CA LEU A 355 14.86 21.62 -1.53
C LEU A 355 13.37 21.42 -1.82
N LEU A 356 12.91 20.19 -1.72
CA LEU A 356 11.50 19.84 -1.77
C LEU A 356 11.00 19.41 -0.39
N LEU A 357 10.08 20.17 0.20
CA LEU A 357 9.28 19.75 1.33
C LEU A 357 8.04 19.06 0.75
N ALA A 358 8.13 17.74 0.62
CA ALA A 358 7.18 16.96 -0.16
C ALA A 358 5.86 16.68 0.56
N GLY A 359 5.79 16.94 1.89
CA GLY A 359 4.64 16.46 2.65
C GLY A 359 4.39 14.98 2.36
N ASP A 360 3.14 14.61 2.21
CA ASP A 360 2.72 13.24 1.95
C ASP A 360 2.57 12.91 0.44
N ALA A 361 2.92 13.85 -0.45
CA ALA A 361 3.02 13.54 -1.87
C ALA A 361 4.08 12.48 -2.14
N PHE A 362 5.11 12.41 -1.30
CA PHE A 362 6.11 11.35 -1.32
C PHE A 362 6.31 10.78 0.09
N MET A 363 6.08 9.48 0.25
CA MET A 363 6.19 8.72 1.50
C MET A 363 6.93 7.41 1.24
N GLY A 364 8.21 7.52 0.80
CA GLY A 364 9.02 6.38 0.39
C GLY A 364 8.61 5.75 -0.94
N SER A 365 9.61 5.18 -1.62
CA SER A 365 9.48 4.66 -2.99
C SER A 365 8.44 3.55 -3.13
N TYR A 366 8.27 2.74 -2.11
CA TYR A 366 7.37 1.56 -2.15
C TYR A 366 6.20 1.65 -1.17
N PHE A 367 6.00 2.79 -0.54
CA PHE A 367 4.88 2.97 0.39
C PHE A 367 3.59 3.31 -0.37
N ALA A 368 2.50 2.68 0.01
CA ALA A 368 1.16 2.95 -0.50
C ALA A 368 0.23 3.25 0.68
N THR A 369 -0.25 4.48 0.73
CA THR A 369 -1.07 4.98 1.84
C THR A 369 -2.37 4.19 2.00
N PRO A 370 -2.78 3.88 3.24
CA PRO A 370 -4.09 3.30 3.52
C PRO A 370 -5.18 4.35 3.72
N ASN A 371 -5.01 5.58 3.25
CA ASN A 371 -5.97 6.66 3.45
C ASN A 371 -7.22 6.50 2.57
N PRO A 372 -8.41 6.90 3.05
CA PRO A 372 -9.66 6.76 2.32
C PRO A 372 -9.89 7.83 1.24
N ASP A 373 -9.15 8.92 1.26
CA ASP A 373 -9.26 10.08 0.38
C ASP A 373 -8.20 10.15 -0.73
N VAL A 374 -7.48 9.04 -0.93
CA VAL A 374 -6.45 8.92 -1.97
C VAL A 374 -7.05 8.83 -3.39
N ASP A 375 -6.42 9.53 -4.34
CA ASP A 375 -6.62 9.36 -5.78
C ASP A 375 -5.31 9.00 -6.47
N SER A 376 -5.14 7.71 -6.76
CA SER A 376 -3.90 7.16 -7.33
C SER A 376 -3.57 7.73 -8.72
N ARG A 377 -4.58 8.13 -9.52
CA ARG A 377 -4.36 8.69 -10.86
C ARG A 377 -3.80 10.12 -10.76
N LYS A 378 -4.40 10.94 -9.89
CA LYS A 378 -3.89 12.29 -9.61
C LYS A 378 -2.49 12.20 -9.00
N TRP A 379 -2.27 11.21 -8.13
CA TRP A 379 -0.96 11.02 -7.51
C TRP A 379 0.14 10.72 -8.51
N LEU A 380 -0.12 9.84 -9.49
CA LEU A 380 0.81 9.58 -10.60
C LEU A 380 1.18 10.88 -11.35
N ILE A 381 0.19 11.69 -11.71
CA ILE A 381 0.43 12.97 -12.42
C ILE A 381 1.24 13.93 -11.54
N SER A 382 0.94 13.98 -10.24
CA SER A 382 1.69 14.81 -9.29
C SER A 382 3.16 14.37 -9.17
N LEU A 383 3.42 13.07 -9.08
CA LEU A 383 4.77 12.53 -9.04
C LEU A 383 5.54 12.79 -10.35
N GLU A 384 4.89 12.71 -11.51
CA GLU A 384 5.47 13.05 -12.81
C GLU A 384 5.88 14.52 -12.84
N ARG A 385 5.06 15.44 -12.34
CA ARG A 385 5.42 16.87 -12.20
C ARG A 385 6.61 17.08 -11.26
N LEU A 386 6.71 16.35 -10.15
CA LEU A 386 7.86 16.45 -9.25
C LEU A 386 9.17 16.00 -9.91
N MET A 387 9.11 15.08 -10.89
CA MET A 387 10.31 14.69 -11.67
C MET A 387 10.87 15.81 -12.54
N GLU A 388 10.08 16.85 -12.85
CA GLU A 388 10.52 18.00 -13.65
C GLU A 388 11.37 18.99 -12.82
N LEU A 389 11.25 18.96 -11.48
CA LEU A 389 11.98 19.85 -10.58
C LEU A 389 13.44 19.41 -10.43
N ASP A 390 14.33 20.37 -10.18
CA ASP A 390 15.74 20.10 -9.85
C ASP A 390 15.88 19.93 -8.32
N ILE A 391 15.86 18.69 -7.85
CA ILE A 391 15.78 18.36 -6.43
C ILE A 391 17.09 17.70 -5.98
N GLU A 392 17.75 18.27 -4.98
CA GLU A 392 18.91 17.67 -4.29
C GLU A 392 18.59 17.22 -2.87
N ILE A 393 17.55 17.81 -2.26
CA ILE A 393 17.06 17.44 -0.93
C ILE A 393 15.55 17.24 -1.01
N LEU A 394 15.06 16.05 -0.67
CA LEU A 394 13.65 15.75 -0.56
C LEU A 394 13.35 15.37 0.89
N ILE A 395 12.39 16.07 1.51
CA ILE A 395 11.92 15.81 2.86
C ILE A 395 10.48 15.32 2.78
N GLU A 396 10.25 14.09 3.22
CA GLU A 396 8.91 13.49 3.33
C GLU A 396 8.11 14.12 4.49
N GLY A 397 6.79 14.04 4.44
CA GLY A 397 5.93 14.48 5.54
C GLY A 397 6.14 13.71 6.85
N HIS A 398 6.65 12.50 6.76
CA HIS A 398 6.87 11.57 7.87
C HIS A 398 8.35 11.32 8.22
N GLY A 399 9.24 12.27 7.92
CA GLY A 399 10.53 12.41 8.58
C GLY A 399 11.73 11.78 7.89
N HIS A 400 11.60 11.20 6.70
CA HIS A 400 12.76 10.76 5.93
C HIS A 400 13.28 11.88 5.03
N ILE A 401 14.59 11.88 4.82
CA ILE A 401 15.32 12.85 3.98
C ILE A 401 16.11 12.07 2.96
N HIS A 402 15.81 12.28 1.68
CA HIS A 402 16.53 11.69 0.56
C HIS A 402 17.50 12.72 0.00
N THR A 403 18.80 12.41 -0.01
CA THR A 403 19.81 13.32 -0.50
C THR A 403 21.17 12.65 -0.69
N LEU A 404 21.93 13.13 -1.67
CA LEU A 404 23.35 12.82 -1.84
C LEU A 404 24.26 13.98 -1.38
N ARG A 405 23.71 15.11 -0.93
CA ARG A 405 24.48 16.26 -0.48
C ARG A 405 25.37 15.89 0.72
N ALA A 406 26.66 16.21 0.61
CA ALA A 406 27.65 15.88 1.63
C ALA A 406 27.57 16.78 2.88
N ASP A 407 26.98 17.97 2.76
CA ASP A 407 26.75 18.92 3.86
C ASP A 407 25.57 18.52 4.76
N ILE A 408 24.74 17.56 4.34
CA ILE A 408 23.71 16.95 5.19
C ILE A 408 24.34 15.80 5.98
N PRO A 409 24.37 15.84 7.31
CA PRO A 409 24.98 14.79 8.13
C PRO A 409 24.17 13.49 8.07
N ASP A 410 24.86 12.37 8.25
CA ASP A 410 24.18 11.08 8.35
C ASP A 410 23.35 11.00 9.65
N PHE A 411 22.08 10.62 9.49
CA PHE A 411 21.20 10.34 10.61
C PHE A 411 20.49 8.99 10.35
N PRO A 412 21.02 7.88 10.92
CA PRO A 412 20.54 6.55 10.62
C PRO A 412 19.05 6.38 10.83
N GLY A 413 18.33 5.91 9.80
CA GLY A 413 16.88 5.73 9.80
C GLY A 413 16.06 7.01 9.51
N VAL A 414 16.74 8.12 9.23
CA VAL A 414 16.11 9.38 8.81
C VAL A 414 16.70 9.86 7.49
N VAL A 415 18.02 9.97 7.40
CA VAL A 415 18.70 10.36 6.14
C VAL A 415 18.96 9.12 5.30
N ILE A 416 18.43 9.11 4.10
CA ILE A 416 18.57 8.07 3.08
C ILE A 416 19.52 8.62 2.01
N ARG A 417 20.67 7.97 1.82
CA ARG A 417 21.68 8.37 0.85
C ARG A 417 21.31 7.87 -0.54
N GLU A 418 20.36 8.54 -1.15
CA GLU A 418 19.96 8.30 -2.53
C GLU A 418 19.59 9.61 -3.23
N ASP A 419 19.68 9.62 -4.54
CA ASP A 419 19.20 10.73 -5.36
C ASP A 419 17.67 10.84 -5.22
N PRO A 420 17.13 12.03 -4.83
CA PRO A 420 15.69 12.25 -4.74
C PRO A 420 14.92 11.88 -6.00
N LYS A 421 15.48 12.13 -7.17
CA LYS A 421 14.86 11.77 -8.46
C LYS A 421 14.79 10.26 -8.67
N ILE A 422 15.82 9.51 -8.23
CA ILE A 422 15.77 8.04 -8.25
C ILE A 422 14.65 7.55 -7.33
N ALA A 423 14.54 8.09 -6.12
CA ALA A 423 13.49 7.75 -5.19
C ALA A 423 12.08 8.00 -5.76
N ILE A 424 11.85 9.17 -6.38
CA ILE A 424 10.58 9.52 -7.04
C ILE A 424 10.32 8.60 -8.24
N SER A 425 11.35 8.32 -9.07
CA SER A 425 11.21 7.39 -10.21
C SER A 425 10.79 5.99 -9.76
N GLN A 426 11.43 5.46 -8.73
CA GLN A 426 11.05 4.17 -8.14
C GLN A 426 9.60 4.18 -7.62
N LYS A 427 9.16 5.29 -7.03
CA LYS A 427 7.76 5.47 -6.61
C LYS A 427 6.81 5.44 -7.81
N LEU A 428 7.14 6.13 -8.89
CA LEU A 428 6.36 6.12 -10.12
C LEU A 428 6.25 4.72 -10.71
N ASP A 429 7.37 3.98 -10.79
CA ASP A 429 7.38 2.61 -11.31
C ASP A 429 6.55 1.68 -10.42
N TYR A 430 6.64 1.84 -9.11
CA TYR A 430 5.81 1.09 -8.18
C TYR A 430 4.32 1.39 -8.35
N MET A 431 3.93 2.66 -8.46
CA MET A 431 2.53 3.06 -8.65
C MET A 431 1.99 2.62 -10.01
N ARG A 432 2.81 2.66 -11.07
CA ARG A 432 2.46 2.13 -12.40
C ARG A 432 2.26 0.62 -12.38
N TRP A 433 3.15 -0.11 -11.70
CA TRP A 433 2.99 -1.55 -11.48
C TRP A 433 1.70 -1.86 -10.70
N LEU A 434 1.40 -1.13 -9.63
CA LEU A 434 0.14 -1.28 -8.90
C LEU A 434 -1.08 -1.08 -9.81
N ARG A 435 -1.05 -0.03 -10.62
CA ARG A 435 -2.10 0.26 -11.59
C ARG A 435 -2.33 -0.92 -12.54
N GLU A 436 -1.27 -1.46 -13.12
CA GLU A 436 -1.37 -2.63 -14.02
C GLU A 436 -2.00 -3.85 -13.32
N GLN A 437 -1.58 -4.14 -12.08
CA GLN A 437 -2.16 -5.26 -11.32
C GLN A 437 -3.65 -5.02 -11.01
N VAL A 438 -4.01 -3.80 -10.65
CA VAL A 438 -5.39 -3.42 -10.36
C VAL A 438 -6.25 -3.49 -11.61
N GLU A 439 -5.83 -2.90 -12.72
CA GLU A 439 -6.55 -2.91 -14.00
C GLU A 439 -6.76 -4.36 -14.50
N ALA A 440 -5.72 -5.21 -14.42
CA ALA A 440 -5.84 -6.62 -14.76
C ALA A 440 -6.87 -7.35 -13.88
N GLY A 441 -6.85 -7.10 -12.58
CA GLY A 441 -7.82 -7.68 -11.64
C GLY A 441 -9.26 -7.26 -11.93
N PHE A 442 -9.49 -6.00 -12.30
CA PHE A 442 -10.81 -5.51 -12.71
C PHE A 442 -11.25 -6.08 -14.06
N GLN A 443 -10.35 -6.24 -15.04
CA GLN A 443 -10.64 -6.91 -16.31
C GLN A 443 -11.05 -8.37 -16.10
N GLU A 444 -10.40 -9.07 -15.16
CA GLU A 444 -10.78 -10.41 -14.72
C GLU A 444 -12.05 -10.42 -13.86
N ARG A 445 -12.65 -9.26 -13.56
CA ARG A 445 -13.83 -9.09 -12.71
C ARG A 445 -13.63 -9.65 -11.29
N LEU A 446 -12.42 -9.55 -10.76
CA LEU A 446 -12.13 -9.93 -9.40
C LEU A 446 -12.75 -8.91 -8.42
N PRO A 447 -13.23 -9.37 -7.26
CA PRO A 447 -13.66 -8.46 -6.20
C PRO A 447 -12.50 -7.56 -5.73
N VAL A 448 -12.79 -6.30 -5.40
CA VAL A 448 -11.77 -5.32 -4.97
C VAL A 448 -10.88 -5.85 -3.84
N ARG A 449 -11.46 -6.60 -2.89
CA ARG A 449 -10.70 -7.23 -1.80
C ARG A 449 -9.74 -8.32 -2.25
N VAL A 450 -10.04 -9.01 -3.33
CA VAL A 450 -9.12 -10.00 -3.93
C VAL A 450 -7.96 -9.26 -4.61
N ILE A 451 -8.27 -8.19 -5.33
CA ILE A 451 -7.26 -7.34 -5.97
C ILE A 451 -6.36 -6.72 -4.89
N GLU A 452 -6.93 -6.13 -3.84
CA GLU A 452 -6.19 -5.60 -2.69
C GLU A 452 -5.27 -6.67 -2.09
N ALA A 453 -5.78 -7.87 -1.84
CA ALA A 453 -5.00 -8.96 -1.26
C ALA A 453 -3.92 -9.51 -2.20
N SER A 454 -4.05 -9.37 -3.52
CA SER A 454 -3.02 -9.76 -4.48
C SER A 454 -1.90 -8.70 -4.60
N CYS A 455 -2.22 -7.43 -4.36
CA CYS A 455 -1.26 -6.33 -4.33
C CYS A 455 -0.67 -6.12 -2.92
N PHE A 456 -1.50 -6.25 -1.89
CA PHE A 456 -1.19 -5.95 -0.50
C PHE A 456 -1.79 -7.01 0.44
N PRO A 457 -1.12 -7.34 1.52
CA PRO A 457 0.26 -7.01 1.89
C PRO A 457 1.30 -7.82 1.13
N TRP A 458 0.90 -8.86 0.42
CA TRP A 458 1.79 -9.90 -0.09
C TRP A 458 2.27 -9.67 -1.52
N GLY A 459 1.51 -8.93 -2.32
CA GLY A 459 1.82 -8.65 -3.71
C GLY A 459 2.59 -7.36 -3.94
N SER A 460 2.97 -6.62 -2.89
CA SER A 460 3.72 -5.38 -3.02
C SER A 460 5.22 -5.63 -3.14
N ARG A 461 5.94 -4.66 -3.69
CA ARG A 461 7.41 -4.68 -3.75
C ARG A 461 8.08 -4.34 -2.40
N THR A 462 7.31 -4.07 -1.35
CA THR A 462 7.82 -3.82 0.00
C THR A 462 8.26 -5.12 0.68
N SER A 463 9.02 -5.01 1.77
CA SER A 463 9.36 -6.18 2.55
C SER A 463 8.11 -6.85 3.13
N TRP A 464 8.10 -8.16 3.21
CA TRP A 464 6.95 -8.90 3.72
C TRP A 464 6.67 -8.62 5.21
N GLU A 465 7.68 -8.23 5.99
CA GLU A 465 7.52 -7.77 7.38
C GLU A 465 6.64 -6.51 7.46
N THR A 466 6.91 -5.53 6.59
CA THR A 466 6.10 -4.31 6.50
C THR A 466 4.67 -4.64 6.09
N CYS A 467 4.51 -5.50 5.08
CA CYS A 467 3.19 -5.96 4.63
C CYS A 467 2.41 -6.71 5.73
N ALA A 468 3.10 -7.51 6.55
CA ALA A 468 2.50 -8.21 7.68
C ALA A 468 2.04 -7.23 8.76
N THR A 469 2.81 -6.19 9.03
CA THR A 469 2.45 -5.13 9.97
C THR A 469 1.20 -4.39 9.49
N ASP A 470 1.15 -4.02 8.22
CA ASP A 470 -0.01 -3.35 7.60
C ASP A 470 -1.28 -4.21 7.71
N GLU A 471 -1.18 -5.52 7.49
CA GLU A 471 -2.32 -6.44 7.64
C GLU A 471 -2.79 -6.51 9.10
N CYS A 472 -1.89 -6.55 10.08
CA CYS A 472 -2.24 -6.47 11.49
C CYS A 472 -2.99 -5.17 11.80
N ILE A 473 -2.49 -4.03 11.31
CA ILE A 473 -3.10 -2.72 11.50
C ILE A 473 -4.50 -2.67 10.89
N ARG A 474 -4.67 -3.18 9.67
CA ARG A 474 -5.96 -3.28 8.99
C ARG A 474 -6.98 -4.03 9.83
N LEU A 475 -6.59 -5.16 10.41
CA LEU A 475 -7.47 -5.97 11.25
C LEU A 475 -7.80 -5.29 12.57
N LEU A 476 -6.80 -4.76 13.27
CA LEU A 476 -6.99 -4.06 14.54
C LEU A 476 -7.83 -2.78 14.39
N SER A 477 -7.77 -2.14 13.23
CA SER A 477 -8.58 -0.96 12.90
C SER A 477 -9.96 -1.30 12.33
N LEU A 478 -10.35 -2.58 12.29
CA LEU A 478 -11.60 -3.05 11.67
C LEU A 478 -11.73 -2.61 10.20
N GLY A 479 -10.62 -2.61 9.48
CA GLY A 479 -10.55 -2.24 8.07
C GLY A 479 -10.54 -0.74 7.79
N HIS A 480 -10.43 0.12 8.83
CA HIS A 480 -10.37 1.55 8.64
C HIS A 480 -9.09 1.99 7.91
N PHE A 481 -7.95 1.40 8.28
CA PHE A 481 -6.71 1.54 7.53
C PHE A 481 -6.60 0.38 6.53
N SER A 482 -7.17 0.57 5.34
CA SER A 482 -7.09 -0.39 4.23
C SER A 482 -6.79 0.33 2.93
N ARG A 483 -6.18 -0.36 1.99
CA ARG A 483 -5.83 0.19 0.69
C ARG A 483 -6.94 0.05 -0.35
N THR A 484 -8.17 -0.22 0.10
CA THR A 484 -9.33 -0.40 -0.79
C THR A 484 -9.56 0.83 -1.67
N GLU A 485 -9.46 2.04 -1.11
CA GLU A 485 -9.65 3.28 -1.89
C GLU A 485 -8.49 3.53 -2.85
N LEU A 486 -7.26 3.24 -2.45
CA LEU A 486 -6.11 3.28 -3.34
C LEU A 486 -6.35 2.39 -4.59
N VAL A 487 -6.80 1.15 -4.37
CA VAL A 487 -7.13 0.21 -5.46
C VAL A 487 -8.27 0.74 -6.33
N ARG A 488 -9.35 1.20 -5.72
CA ARG A 488 -10.52 1.74 -6.45
C ARG A 488 -10.18 2.97 -7.28
N SER A 489 -9.32 3.84 -6.76
CA SER A 489 -9.00 5.10 -7.42
C SER A 489 -8.23 4.93 -8.74
N PHE A 490 -7.54 3.80 -8.95
CA PHE A 490 -6.89 3.52 -10.24
C PHE A 490 -7.91 3.34 -11.39
N VAL A 491 -9.10 2.80 -11.11
CA VAL A 491 -10.14 2.49 -12.11
C VAL A 491 -11.35 3.43 -12.05
N ARG A 492 -11.36 4.35 -11.10
CA ARG A 492 -12.40 5.38 -11.01
C ARG A 492 -12.32 6.26 -12.26
N ASN A 493 -13.45 6.52 -12.89
CA ASN A 493 -13.54 7.52 -13.95
C ASN A 493 -14.64 8.54 -13.61
N ASP A 494 -14.53 9.75 -14.17
CA ASP A 494 -15.41 10.88 -13.84
C ASP A 494 -16.87 10.65 -14.29
N SER A 495 -17.09 9.74 -15.24
CA SER A 495 -18.43 9.35 -15.73
C SER A 495 -19.10 8.26 -14.88
N ASN A 496 -18.36 7.61 -13.97
CA ASN A 496 -18.91 6.63 -13.03
C ASN A 496 -18.14 6.71 -11.71
N PRO A 497 -18.36 7.74 -10.87
CA PRO A 497 -17.72 7.87 -9.59
C PRO A 497 -18.23 6.74 -8.69
N LEU A 498 -17.38 5.74 -8.43
CA LEU A 498 -17.67 4.79 -7.36
C LEU A 498 -17.68 5.54 -6.04
N PRO A 499 -18.78 5.46 -5.24
CA PRO A 499 -18.83 6.15 -3.97
C PRO A 499 -17.65 5.73 -3.10
N THR A 500 -17.05 6.68 -2.41
CA THR A 500 -15.98 6.39 -1.46
C THR A 500 -16.52 5.53 -0.32
N VAL A 501 -15.68 4.74 0.34
CA VAL A 501 -16.08 3.99 1.56
C VAL A 501 -16.63 4.95 2.63
N TYR A 502 -16.24 6.20 2.59
CA TYR A 502 -16.75 7.26 3.45
C TYR A 502 -18.20 7.64 3.11
N GLU A 503 -18.53 7.78 1.84
CA GLU A 503 -19.88 8.14 1.39
C GLU A 503 -20.86 6.99 1.62
N VAL A 504 -20.46 5.75 1.35
CA VAL A 504 -21.27 4.55 1.63
C VAL A 504 -21.57 4.40 3.12
N ARG A 505 -20.59 4.63 4.00
CA ARG A 505 -20.80 4.54 5.46
C ARG A 505 -21.58 5.71 6.05
N MET A 506 -21.64 6.84 5.37
CA MET A 506 -22.48 7.98 5.80
C MET A 506 -23.94 7.77 5.39
N SER A 507 -24.19 7.22 4.18
CA SER A 507 -25.55 6.91 3.71
C SER A 507 -26.22 5.74 4.47
N GLU A 508 -25.43 4.88 5.13
CA GLU A 508 -25.98 3.80 5.99
C GLU A 508 -26.30 4.29 7.42
N ARG A 509 -26.08 5.56 7.75
CA ARG A 509 -26.30 6.15 9.08
C ARG A 509 -27.33 7.30 9.10
N GLU A 510 -27.87 7.66 7.94
CA GLU A 510 -29.07 8.48 7.79
C GLU A 510 -30.32 7.59 7.66
#